data_f3e929db3829b176ecd752a8d3c6decd
#
_entry.id   f3e929db3829b176ecd752a8d3c6decd
#
_cell.length_a   1.000
_cell.length_b   1.000
_cell.length_c   1.000
_cell.angle_alpha   90.00
_cell.angle_beta   90.00
_cell.angle_gamma   90.00
#
_symmetry.space_group_name_H-M   'P 1'
#
loop_
_entity.id
_entity.type
_entity.pdbx_description
1 polymer ?
#
loop_
_entity_poly.entity_id
_entity_poly.type
_entity_poly.pdbx_seq_one_letter_code
_entity_poly.pdbx_strand_id
1 'polypeptide(L)'
;MAKAKSVFFCTECGNETPKWAGRCPSCGAWNTLVEQTVGDSAKAKAGGRSRALRAKAHPIAELDTAQEIRFPTGMGELDRVLGGGAVQGSLVLVGGAPGIGKSTLMLQICGKLSENAKILYVSGEESPRQLKLRADRLGVQSDNLYVLSETCLGDVLESVEEEKPDVLIVDSIQTLYQDSLESPAGSVAQVRACTLELMQLAKGEGITVFVIGHVNKEGSIAGPKVLEHMVDCVLYFEGEAHMSYRILRAAKNRFGATNEIGVFEMRSEGLVEVPNPSEMLLSGRPDDAPGTCVTCVMEGQRPVLAEVQALLAPAAQSVSRRTSNGFDYNRAAMLMAVLEKRGALKVSGCDAFLNVIGGLSVDEPAADLAAVLALASSYLDKPIGNHVAAIGEVGLTGELRSVNHLSERLSEVHRLGFETCIIPKQRKNQIRAPQGLALIEACNIAEALRAIVQA
;
A
#
# COMPACT_ATOMS: atom_id res chain seq x y z
N MET A 1 -45.94 -14.85 24.05
CA MET A 1 -44.51 -15.08 23.80
C MET A 1 -44.23 -14.62 22.36
N ALA A 2 -43.58 -13.46 22.20
CA ALA A 2 -43.20 -12.98 20.88
C ALA A 2 -42.05 -13.81 20.38
N LYS A 3 -42.13 -14.34 19.14
CA LYS A 3 -41.04 -15.08 18.49
C LYS A 3 -39.88 -14.10 18.25
N ALA A 4 -38.72 -14.38 18.81
CA ALA A 4 -37.49 -13.68 18.45
C ALA A 4 -37.29 -13.75 16.91
N LYS A 5 -37.10 -12.62 16.27
CA LYS A 5 -36.80 -12.55 14.86
C LYS A 5 -35.32 -12.87 14.69
N SER A 6 -35.00 -13.97 14.05
CA SER A 6 -33.63 -14.26 13.63
C SER A 6 -33.32 -13.64 12.27
N VAL A 7 -32.15 -13.07 12.12
CA VAL A 7 -31.59 -12.52 10.89
C VAL A 7 -30.30 -13.27 10.60
N PHE A 8 -30.07 -13.60 9.34
CA PHE A 8 -28.83 -14.27 8.89
C PHE A 8 -27.88 -13.24 8.33
N PHE A 9 -26.66 -13.34 8.70
CA PHE A 9 -25.61 -12.37 8.51
C PHE A 9 -24.40 -13.01 7.83
N CYS A 10 -23.91 -12.39 6.78
CA CYS A 10 -22.76 -12.89 6.04
C CYS A 10 -21.46 -12.50 6.72
N THR A 11 -20.61 -13.48 7.06
CA THR A 11 -19.32 -13.26 7.71
C THR A 11 -18.30 -12.58 6.80
N GLU A 12 -18.49 -12.65 5.47
CA GLU A 12 -17.56 -12.07 4.50
C GLU A 12 -17.89 -10.59 4.16
N CYS A 13 -19.17 -10.28 3.93
CA CYS A 13 -19.56 -8.95 3.45
C CYS A 13 -20.50 -8.18 4.36
N GLY A 14 -20.92 -8.77 5.48
CA GLY A 14 -21.83 -8.13 6.43
C GLY A 14 -23.28 -7.99 5.94
N ASN A 15 -23.64 -8.55 4.80
CA ASN A 15 -25.02 -8.46 4.28
C ASN A 15 -25.99 -9.24 5.15
N GLU A 16 -27.08 -8.58 5.54
CA GLU A 16 -28.14 -9.17 6.36
C GLU A 16 -29.27 -9.73 5.48
N THR A 17 -29.71 -10.93 5.78
CA THR A 17 -30.84 -11.58 5.08
C THR A 17 -31.84 -12.12 6.09
N PRO A 18 -33.16 -12.03 5.83
CA PRO A 18 -34.18 -12.56 6.75
C PRO A 18 -34.28 -14.10 6.73
N LYS A 19 -33.55 -14.76 5.83
CA LYS A 19 -33.54 -16.22 5.68
C LYS A 19 -32.12 -16.70 5.38
N TRP A 20 -31.80 -17.88 5.90
CA TRP A 20 -30.56 -18.56 5.54
C TRP A 20 -30.55 -18.97 4.06
N ALA A 21 -29.43 -18.74 3.40
CA ALA A 21 -29.16 -19.19 2.04
C ALA A 21 -27.75 -19.77 1.99
N GLY A 22 -27.54 -20.84 1.25
CA GLY A 22 -26.23 -21.47 1.10
C GLY A 22 -25.18 -20.55 0.45
N ARG A 23 -25.63 -19.50 -0.24
CA ARG A 23 -24.78 -18.52 -0.90
C ARG A 23 -25.26 -17.11 -0.55
N CYS A 24 -24.33 -16.22 -0.18
CA CYS A 24 -24.67 -14.83 0.12
C CYS A 24 -25.14 -14.11 -1.14
N PRO A 25 -26.33 -13.45 -1.12
CA PRO A 25 -26.86 -12.76 -2.30
C PRO A 25 -26.07 -11.50 -2.68
N SER A 26 -25.27 -10.94 -1.78
CA SER A 26 -24.49 -9.73 -2.01
C SER A 26 -23.10 -10.03 -2.54
N CYS A 27 -22.30 -10.86 -1.85
CA CYS A 27 -20.90 -11.13 -2.25
C CYS A 27 -20.72 -12.47 -2.98
N GLY A 28 -21.74 -13.34 -3.00
CA GLY A 28 -21.68 -14.63 -3.67
C GLY A 28 -20.90 -15.72 -2.93
N ALA A 29 -20.36 -15.46 -1.74
CA ALA A 29 -19.63 -16.44 -0.94
C ALA A 29 -20.56 -17.56 -0.42
N TRP A 30 -20.04 -18.79 -0.38
CA TRP A 30 -20.78 -19.96 0.07
C TRP A 30 -20.60 -20.23 1.56
N ASN A 31 -21.67 -20.65 2.24
CA ASN A 31 -21.69 -21.03 3.67
C ASN A 31 -21.21 -19.93 4.64
N THR A 32 -21.43 -18.67 4.29
CA THR A 32 -21.00 -17.52 5.08
C THR A 32 -22.14 -16.87 5.87
N LEU A 33 -23.37 -17.37 5.78
CA LEU A 33 -24.53 -16.84 6.49
C LEU A 33 -24.70 -17.52 7.84
N VAL A 34 -24.53 -16.76 8.93
CA VAL A 34 -24.67 -17.19 10.32
C VAL A 34 -25.94 -16.59 10.91
N GLU A 35 -26.72 -17.41 11.64
CA GLU A 35 -27.95 -16.96 12.29
C GLU A 35 -27.64 -16.11 13.53
N GLN A 36 -28.25 -14.93 13.61
CA GLN A 36 -28.18 -14.05 14.76
C GLN A 36 -29.61 -13.73 15.22
N THR A 37 -29.90 -13.98 16.49
CA THR A 37 -31.18 -13.60 17.09
C THR A 37 -31.18 -12.11 17.38
N VAL A 38 -32.09 -11.38 16.75
CA VAL A 38 -32.32 -9.96 17.06
C VAL A 38 -33.21 -9.93 18.32
N GLY A 39 -32.62 -9.69 19.46
CA GLY A 39 -33.36 -9.39 20.69
C GLY A 39 -34.13 -8.09 20.50
N ASP A 40 -35.42 -8.06 20.92
CA ASP A 40 -36.18 -6.83 21.01
C ASP A 40 -35.39 -5.85 21.91
N SER A 41 -34.88 -4.77 21.30
CA SER A 41 -34.29 -3.68 22.06
C SER A 41 -35.36 -3.08 22.96
N ALA A 42 -35.37 -3.57 24.21
CA ALA A 42 -36.09 -2.88 25.28
C ALA A 42 -35.61 -1.42 25.25
N LYS A 43 -36.56 -0.50 25.16
CA LYS A 43 -36.34 0.94 25.27
C LYS A 43 -35.43 1.24 26.46
N ALA A 44 -34.11 1.26 26.21
CA ALA A 44 -33.16 1.81 27.15
C ALA A 44 -33.57 3.26 27.36
N LYS A 45 -33.91 3.63 28.63
CA LYS A 45 -34.15 4.99 29.06
C LYS A 45 -32.94 5.81 28.64
N ALA A 46 -33.17 6.76 27.73
CA ALA A 46 -32.22 7.78 27.37
C ALA A 46 -31.81 8.56 28.63
N GLY A 47 -30.77 8.14 29.30
CA GLY A 47 -30.00 8.97 30.21
C GLY A 47 -29.31 10.02 29.32
N GLY A 48 -29.51 11.29 29.67
CA GLY A 48 -29.26 12.49 28.90
C GLY A 48 -27.92 12.56 28.17
N ARG A 49 -27.88 12.05 26.97
CA ARG A 49 -26.95 12.54 25.97
C ARG A 49 -27.51 13.85 25.42
N SER A 50 -26.73 14.92 25.54
CA SER A 50 -26.98 16.22 24.94
C SER A 50 -27.63 16.02 23.56
N ARG A 51 -28.77 16.65 23.37
CA ARG A 51 -29.52 16.62 22.12
C ARG A 51 -28.61 17.22 21.04
N ALA A 52 -27.92 16.36 20.31
CA ALA A 52 -27.07 16.78 19.21
C ALA A 52 -27.89 17.78 18.38
N LEU A 53 -27.37 18.98 18.22
CA LEU A 53 -28.00 20.04 17.45
C LEU A 53 -28.35 19.43 16.09
N ARG A 54 -29.64 19.36 15.77
CA ARG A 54 -30.08 18.85 14.45
C ARG A 54 -29.36 19.67 13.40
N ALA A 55 -28.50 19.00 12.62
CA ALA A 55 -27.81 19.62 11.50
C ALA A 55 -28.84 20.30 10.61
N LYS A 56 -28.70 21.59 10.37
CA LYS A 56 -29.54 22.34 9.46
C LYS A 56 -28.94 22.20 8.05
N ALA A 57 -29.81 22.07 7.05
CA ALA A 57 -29.38 22.16 5.66
C ALA A 57 -28.94 23.62 5.38
N HIS A 58 -27.77 23.78 4.79
CA HIS A 58 -27.24 25.06 4.33
C HIS A 58 -27.06 25.02 2.83
N PRO A 59 -27.37 26.12 2.11
CA PRO A 59 -27.02 26.27 0.71
C PRO A 59 -25.49 26.10 0.55
N ILE A 60 -25.05 25.36 -0.48
CA ILE A 60 -23.62 25.11 -0.74
C ILE A 60 -22.81 26.41 -0.90
N ALA A 61 -23.45 27.46 -1.41
CA ALA A 61 -22.83 28.77 -1.59
C ALA A 61 -22.60 29.54 -0.28
N GLU A 62 -23.25 29.15 0.81
CA GLU A 62 -23.09 29.75 2.13
C GLU A 62 -22.12 28.95 3.02
N LEU A 63 -21.70 27.77 2.55
CA LEU A 63 -20.69 27.00 3.23
C LEU A 63 -19.34 27.68 3.00
N ASP A 64 -18.77 28.17 4.09
CA ASP A 64 -17.40 28.65 4.06
C ASP A 64 -16.50 27.47 3.65
N THR A 65 -15.77 27.62 2.56
CA THR A 65 -14.69 26.70 2.18
C THR A 65 -13.48 26.99 3.07
N ALA A 66 -13.70 27.02 4.39
CA ALA A 66 -12.63 27.06 5.37
C ALA A 66 -11.65 25.93 4.96
N GLN A 67 -10.43 26.33 4.72
CA GLN A 67 -9.37 25.45 4.26
C GLN A 67 -9.39 24.20 5.12
N GLU A 68 -9.49 23.04 4.48
CA GLU A 68 -9.30 21.76 5.12
C GLU A 68 -8.05 21.86 5.99
N ILE A 69 -8.23 21.83 7.32
CA ILE A 69 -7.11 22.01 8.25
C ILE A 69 -6.28 20.75 8.19
N ARG A 70 -5.12 20.86 7.57
CA ARG A 70 -4.12 19.79 7.51
C ARG A 70 -2.98 20.10 8.45
N PHE A 71 -2.46 19.05 9.04
CA PHE A 71 -1.24 19.13 9.84
C PHE A 71 -0.26 18.03 9.45
N PRO A 72 1.05 18.33 9.43
CA PRO A 72 2.06 17.34 9.10
C PRO A 72 2.16 16.30 10.23
N THR A 73 2.29 15.02 9.86
CA THR A 73 2.51 13.92 10.82
C THR A 73 3.95 13.90 11.34
N GLY A 74 4.82 14.71 10.75
CA GLY A 74 6.25 14.71 11.02
C GLY A 74 7.03 13.61 10.28
N MET A 75 6.34 12.84 9.41
CA MET A 75 6.95 11.86 8.52
C MET A 75 6.55 12.20 7.07
N GLY A 76 7.52 12.65 6.26
CA GLY A 76 7.27 13.15 4.90
C GLY A 76 6.72 12.08 3.96
N GLU A 77 7.15 10.84 4.11
CA GLU A 77 6.64 9.71 3.31
C GLU A 77 5.19 9.35 3.70
N LEU A 78 4.78 9.51 4.96
CA LEU A 78 3.39 9.36 5.38
C LEU A 78 2.55 10.55 4.91
N ASP A 79 3.06 11.77 5.08
CA ASP A 79 2.37 13.00 4.64
C ASP A 79 2.11 12.99 3.13
N ARG A 80 3.06 12.48 2.33
CA ARG A 80 2.90 12.26 0.89
C ARG A 80 1.67 11.40 0.58
N VAL A 81 1.55 10.25 1.23
CA VAL A 81 0.45 9.29 1.00
C VAL A 81 -0.89 9.86 1.48
N LEU A 82 -0.86 10.66 2.55
CA LEU A 82 -2.05 11.37 3.05
C LEU A 82 -2.47 12.56 2.16
N GLY A 83 -1.61 12.97 1.21
CA GLY A 83 -1.87 14.10 0.33
C GLY A 83 -1.47 15.45 0.94
N GLY A 84 -0.40 15.45 1.74
CA GLY A 84 0.19 16.64 2.38
C GLY A 84 -0.06 16.75 3.88
N GLY A 85 -0.42 15.64 4.55
CA GLY A 85 -0.64 15.58 5.99
C GLY A 85 -2.02 15.06 6.39
N ALA A 86 -2.21 14.84 7.68
CA ALA A 86 -3.48 14.39 8.25
C ALA A 86 -4.51 15.53 8.25
N VAL A 87 -5.77 15.21 7.99
CA VAL A 87 -6.87 16.18 7.99
C VAL A 87 -7.58 16.14 9.34
N GLN A 88 -7.79 17.30 9.94
CA GLN A 88 -8.51 17.43 11.21
C GLN A 88 -9.93 16.86 11.09
N GLY A 89 -10.34 16.07 12.08
CA GLY A 89 -11.67 15.44 12.09
C GLY A 89 -11.81 14.28 11.09
N SER A 90 -10.72 13.77 10.54
CA SER A 90 -10.73 12.60 9.65
C SER A 90 -10.57 11.28 10.39
N LEU A 91 -11.10 10.21 9.81
CA LEU A 91 -10.90 8.84 10.24
C LEU A 91 -10.04 8.10 9.22
N VAL A 92 -8.83 7.72 9.63
CA VAL A 92 -7.81 7.06 8.82
C VAL A 92 -7.65 5.61 9.27
N LEU A 93 -7.85 4.67 8.37
CA LEU A 93 -7.59 3.24 8.61
C LEU A 93 -6.18 2.87 8.10
N VAL A 94 -5.38 2.25 8.97
CA VAL A 94 -4.05 1.71 8.64
C VAL A 94 -4.10 0.20 8.68
N GLY A 95 -4.17 -0.41 7.51
CA GLY A 95 -4.24 -1.85 7.32
C GLY A 95 -2.88 -2.48 6.99
N GLY A 96 -2.78 -3.81 7.14
CA GLY A 96 -1.60 -4.57 6.76
C GLY A 96 -1.45 -5.85 7.56
N ALA A 97 -0.56 -6.75 7.10
CA ALA A 97 -0.28 -8.01 7.78
C ALA A 97 0.21 -7.81 9.24
N PRO A 98 -0.04 -8.77 10.14
CA PRO A 98 0.56 -8.74 11.47
C PRO A 98 2.09 -8.64 11.39
N GLY A 99 2.70 -7.82 12.27
CA GLY A 99 4.16 -7.64 12.32
C GLY A 99 4.76 -6.75 11.21
N ILE A 100 3.97 -6.18 10.30
CA ILE A 100 4.49 -5.36 9.19
C ILE A 100 5.04 -3.99 9.64
N GLY A 101 4.65 -3.49 10.82
CA GLY A 101 5.14 -2.21 11.37
C GLY A 101 4.06 -1.16 11.65
N LYS A 102 2.75 -1.50 11.55
CA LYS A 102 1.65 -0.54 11.76
C LYS A 102 1.73 0.20 13.11
N SER A 103 1.77 -0.56 14.21
CA SER A 103 1.86 0.01 15.57
C SER A 103 3.17 0.77 15.78
N THR A 104 4.25 0.37 15.11
CA THR A 104 5.54 1.08 15.14
C THR A 104 5.40 2.45 14.48
N LEU A 105 4.82 2.51 13.28
CA LEU A 105 4.54 3.78 12.59
C LEU A 105 3.69 4.69 13.46
N MET A 106 2.56 4.17 13.98
CA MET A 106 1.64 4.97 14.78
C MET A 106 2.32 5.52 16.04
N LEU A 107 3.14 4.74 16.72
CA LEU A 107 3.84 5.22 17.91
C LEU A 107 4.92 6.26 17.56
N GLN A 108 5.63 6.11 16.43
CA GLN A 108 6.59 7.11 15.97
C GLN A 108 5.93 8.43 15.58
N ILE A 109 4.77 8.42 14.90
CA ILE A 109 4.05 9.66 14.62
C ILE A 109 3.50 10.30 15.89
N CYS A 110 3.10 9.51 16.89
CA CYS A 110 2.71 10.06 18.19
C CYS A 110 3.84 10.88 18.81
N GLY A 111 5.08 10.39 18.75
CA GLY A 111 6.24 11.14 19.26
C GLY A 111 6.42 12.49 18.58
N LYS A 112 6.21 12.55 17.27
CA LYS A 112 6.35 13.79 16.48
C LYS A 112 5.15 14.73 16.66
N LEU A 113 3.93 14.19 16.60
CA LEU A 113 2.71 14.99 16.76
C LEU A 113 2.55 15.55 18.16
N SER A 114 3.01 14.84 19.18
CA SER A 114 2.89 15.26 20.57
C SER A 114 3.73 16.49 20.96
N GLU A 115 4.57 16.98 20.06
CA GLU A 115 5.23 18.28 20.23
C GLU A 115 4.21 19.45 20.21
N ASN A 116 3.11 19.29 19.46
CA ASN A 116 2.14 20.38 19.21
C ASN A 116 0.68 19.97 19.44
N ALA A 117 0.40 18.71 19.75
CA ALA A 117 -0.94 18.16 19.88
C ALA A 117 -1.02 17.20 21.08
N LYS A 118 -2.19 17.11 21.70
CA LYS A 118 -2.49 16.13 22.73
C LYS A 118 -2.97 14.83 22.07
N ILE A 119 -2.34 13.72 22.40
CA ILE A 119 -2.59 12.43 21.78
C ILE A 119 -3.06 11.42 22.82
N LEU A 120 -4.12 10.71 22.51
CA LEU A 120 -4.55 9.53 23.25
C LEU A 120 -4.29 8.27 22.41
N TYR A 121 -3.44 7.38 22.90
CA TYR A 121 -3.15 6.08 22.30
C TYR A 121 -3.90 5.00 23.06
N VAL A 122 -4.91 4.41 22.43
CA VAL A 122 -5.70 3.30 22.97
C VAL A 122 -5.17 1.99 22.41
N SER A 123 -4.76 1.10 23.31
CA SER A 123 -4.29 -0.24 22.95
C SER A 123 -5.20 -1.31 23.55
N GLY A 124 -5.74 -2.16 22.70
CA GLY A 124 -6.46 -3.36 23.13
C GLY A 124 -5.60 -4.63 23.14
N GLU A 125 -4.34 -4.54 22.72
CA GLU A 125 -3.44 -5.71 22.60
C GLU A 125 -2.27 -5.65 23.58
N GLU A 126 -1.75 -4.46 23.86
CA GLU A 126 -0.55 -4.27 24.69
C GLU A 126 -0.88 -3.53 25.98
N SER A 127 -0.24 -3.95 27.08
CA SER A 127 -0.29 -3.25 28.35
C SER A 127 0.48 -1.92 28.29
N PRO A 128 0.20 -0.95 29.19
CA PRO A 128 0.92 0.33 29.24
C PRO A 128 2.43 0.15 29.39
N ARG A 129 2.86 -0.89 30.12
CA ARG A 129 4.30 -1.20 30.31
C ARG A 129 4.96 -1.67 29.00
N GLN A 130 4.26 -2.49 28.21
CA GLN A 130 4.78 -2.94 26.91
C GLN A 130 4.88 -1.80 25.93
N LEU A 131 3.85 -0.93 25.89
CA LEU A 131 3.88 0.29 25.07
C LEU A 131 5.01 1.22 25.49
N LYS A 132 5.24 1.41 26.80
CA LYS A 132 6.35 2.24 27.31
C LYS A 132 7.70 1.68 26.86
N LEU A 133 7.94 0.37 26.98
CA LEU A 133 9.18 -0.26 26.52
C LEU A 133 9.39 -0.10 25.01
N ARG A 134 8.30 -0.16 24.22
CA ARG A 134 8.34 0.09 22.78
C ARG A 134 8.65 1.55 22.47
N ALA A 135 7.98 2.49 23.17
CA ALA A 135 8.22 3.92 23.04
C ALA A 135 9.68 4.29 23.34
N ASP A 136 10.23 3.75 24.42
CA ASP A 136 11.63 3.97 24.79
C ASP A 136 12.61 3.47 23.72
N ARG A 137 12.35 2.29 23.14
CA ARG A 137 13.16 1.75 22.03
C ARG A 137 13.09 2.64 20.78
N LEU A 138 11.95 3.26 20.52
CA LEU A 138 11.71 4.15 19.37
C LEU A 138 12.12 5.61 19.65
N GLY A 139 12.63 5.89 20.84
CA GLY A 139 12.98 7.25 21.26
C GLY A 139 11.78 8.19 21.45
N VAL A 140 10.57 7.62 21.63
CA VAL A 140 9.34 8.40 21.83
C VAL A 140 9.16 8.72 23.30
N GLN A 141 9.27 10.02 23.63
CA GLN A 141 9.04 10.57 24.96
C GLN A 141 8.27 11.88 24.83
N SER A 142 7.13 11.99 25.49
CA SER A 142 6.33 13.20 25.50
C SER A 142 5.33 13.20 26.65
N ASP A 143 5.13 14.38 27.22
CA ASP A 143 4.12 14.63 28.27
C ASP A 143 2.70 14.79 27.68
N ASN A 144 2.58 14.99 26.37
CA ASN A 144 1.32 15.12 25.66
C ASN A 144 0.82 13.78 25.05
N LEU A 145 1.55 12.67 25.25
CA LEU A 145 1.16 11.34 24.80
C LEU A 145 0.58 10.53 25.97
N TYR A 146 -0.74 10.39 25.97
CA TYR A 146 -1.49 9.59 26.93
C TYR A 146 -1.72 8.19 26.40
N VAL A 147 -1.63 7.19 27.26
CA VAL A 147 -1.79 5.77 26.88
C VAL A 147 -2.92 5.17 27.72
N LEU A 148 -3.87 4.53 27.04
CA LEU A 148 -4.98 3.82 27.63
C LEU A 148 -4.97 2.36 27.16
N SER A 149 -4.97 1.39 28.08
CA SER A 149 -5.18 -0.02 27.75
C SER A 149 -6.62 -0.39 28.07
N GLU A 150 -7.48 -0.31 27.07
CA GLU A 150 -8.91 -0.55 27.20
C GLU A 150 -9.48 -1.12 25.90
N THR A 151 -10.52 -1.96 26.02
CA THR A 151 -11.19 -2.60 24.89
C THR A 151 -12.69 -2.28 24.84
N CYS A 152 -13.29 -1.79 25.95
CA CYS A 152 -14.65 -1.29 25.94
C CYS A 152 -14.70 0.10 25.30
N LEU A 153 -15.42 0.25 24.20
CA LEU A 153 -15.52 1.53 23.49
C LEU A 153 -16.17 2.61 24.38
N GLY A 154 -17.10 2.25 25.29
CA GLY A 154 -17.72 3.19 26.22
C GLY A 154 -16.68 3.89 27.10
N ASP A 155 -15.77 3.13 27.71
CA ASP A 155 -14.72 3.64 28.59
C ASP A 155 -13.66 4.43 27.81
N VAL A 156 -13.40 4.04 26.55
CA VAL A 156 -12.55 4.82 25.63
C VAL A 156 -13.17 6.19 25.36
N LEU A 157 -14.47 6.27 25.08
CA LEU A 157 -15.16 7.54 24.82
C LEU A 157 -15.22 8.44 26.05
N GLU A 158 -15.41 7.88 27.26
CA GLU A 158 -15.32 8.62 28.51
C GLU A 158 -13.92 9.24 28.68
N SER A 159 -12.88 8.47 28.44
CA SER A 159 -11.49 8.97 28.48
C SER A 159 -11.22 10.06 27.44
N VAL A 160 -11.83 9.97 26.25
CA VAL A 160 -11.74 11.04 25.24
C VAL A 160 -12.44 12.32 25.69
N GLU A 161 -13.60 12.21 26.34
CA GLU A 161 -14.33 13.39 26.92
C GLU A 161 -13.52 14.07 28.03
N GLU A 162 -12.80 13.30 28.85
CA GLU A 162 -11.96 13.81 29.92
C GLU A 162 -10.68 14.45 29.41
N GLU A 163 -9.95 13.74 28.52
CA GLU A 163 -8.63 14.16 28.07
C GLU A 163 -8.67 15.15 26.91
N LYS A 164 -9.75 15.17 26.12
CA LYS A 164 -9.94 16.01 24.92
C LYS A 164 -8.72 16.02 24.01
N PRO A 165 -8.33 14.87 23.47
CA PRO A 165 -7.17 14.78 22.60
C PRO A 165 -7.46 15.42 21.23
N ASP A 166 -6.41 15.96 20.58
CA ASP A 166 -6.47 16.40 19.19
C ASP A 166 -6.40 15.20 18.22
N VAL A 167 -5.68 14.14 18.65
CA VAL A 167 -5.47 12.92 17.88
C VAL A 167 -5.74 11.69 18.75
N LEU A 168 -6.54 10.78 18.23
CA LEU A 168 -6.83 9.47 18.83
C LEU A 168 -6.23 8.36 17.97
N ILE A 169 -5.43 7.48 18.58
CA ILE A 169 -4.93 6.25 17.94
C ILE A 169 -5.65 5.06 18.56
N VAL A 170 -6.15 4.15 17.73
CA VAL A 170 -6.79 2.90 18.17
C VAL A 170 -6.02 1.70 17.61
N ASP A 171 -5.40 0.91 18.47
CA ASP A 171 -4.60 -0.26 18.15
C ASP A 171 -5.06 -1.50 18.94
N SER A 172 -5.94 -2.33 18.38
CA SER A 172 -6.55 -2.34 17.04
C SER A 172 -8.08 -2.27 17.10
N ILE A 173 -8.72 -1.98 15.97
CA ILE A 173 -10.19 -1.95 15.89
C ILE A 173 -10.81 -3.31 16.21
N GLN A 174 -10.09 -4.41 15.97
CA GLN A 174 -10.56 -5.77 16.21
C GLN A 174 -10.68 -6.10 17.70
N THR A 175 -9.98 -5.40 18.56
CA THR A 175 -10.04 -5.61 20.01
C THR A 175 -11.16 -4.81 20.69
N LEU A 176 -11.63 -3.74 20.03
CA LEU A 176 -12.70 -2.93 20.58
C LEU A 176 -14.07 -3.64 20.50
N TYR A 177 -14.89 -3.40 21.52
CA TYR A 177 -16.28 -3.87 21.55
C TYR A 177 -17.20 -2.85 22.20
N GLN A 178 -18.49 -2.96 21.89
CA GLN A 178 -19.59 -2.25 22.56
C GLN A 178 -20.41 -3.25 23.37
N ASP A 179 -20.63 -2.96 24.65
CA ASP A 179 -21.45 -3.81 25.55
C ASP A 179 -22.90 -4.00 25.07
N SER A 180 -23.41 -3.06 24.29
CA SER A 180 -24.76 -3.14 23.74
C SER A 180 -24.96 -4.20 22.68
N LEU A 181 -23.88 -4.81 22.17
CA LEU A 181 -23.90 -5.85 21.15
C LEU A 181 -23.45 -7.20 21.74
N GLU A 182 -24.28 -8.24 21.57
CA GLU A 182 -23.97 -9.57 22.07
C GLU A 182 -22.86 -10.31 21.27
N SER A 183 -22.45 -9.76 20.11
CA SER A 183 -21.44 -10.37 19.26
C SER A 183 -20.03 -10.17 19.87
N PRO A 184 -19.10 -11.17 19.71
CA PRO A 184 -17.78 -11.08 20.28
C PRO A 184 -16.93 -9.96 19.63
N ALA A 185 -15.93 -9.44 20.38
CA ALA A 185 -14.94 -8.53 19.84
C ALA A 185 -14.30 -9.09 18.55
N GLY A 186 -13.95 -8.23 17.59
CA GLY A 186 -13.42 -8.62 16.29
C GLY A 186 -14.45 -9.15 15.29
N SER A 187 -15.71 -9.37 15.71
CA SER A 187 -16.79 -9.67 14.77
C SER A 187 -17.08 -8.46 13.88
N VAL A 188 -17.61 -8.74 12.70
CA VAL A 188 -17.99 -7.71 11.73
C VAL A 188 -18.97 -6.68 12.32
N ALA A 189 -19.93 -7.14 13.13
CA ALA A 189 -20.91 -6.28 13.78
C ALA A 189 -20.25 -5.31 14.75
N GLN A 190 -19.36 -5.82 15.62
CA GLN A 190 -18.62 -5.00 16.59
C GLN A 190 -17.70 -4.00 15.89
N VAL A 191 -16.88 -4.47 14.95
CA VAL A 191 -15.93 -3.63 14.20
C VAL A 191 -16.66 -2.52 13.47
N ARG A 192 -17.81 -2.81 12.83
CA ARG A 192 -18.65 -1.81 12.17
C ARG A 192 -19.23 -0.79 13.16
N ALA A 193 -19.77 -1.25 14.27
CA ALA A 193 -20.38 -0.39 15.27
C ALA A 193 -19.34 0.54 15.93
N CYS A 194 -18.20 -0.01 16.34
CA CYS A 194 -17.10 0.77 16.89
C CYS A 194 -16.58 1.81 15.88
N THR A 195 -16.41 1.43 14.61
CA THR A 195 -15.97 2.37 13.57
C THR A 195 -16.98 3.49 13.33
N LEU A 196 -18.29 3.22 13.42
CA LEU A 196 -19.32 4.23 13.25
C LEU A 196 -19.26 5.29 14.36
N GLU A 197 -19.09 4.86 15.61
CA GLU A 197 -18.96 5.78 16.76
C GLU A 197 -17.67 6.61 16.67
N LEU A 198 -16.55 5.98 16.30
CA LEU A 198 -15.27 6.69 16.08
C LEU A 198 -15.37 7.71 14.94
N MET A 199 -16.14 7.40 13.88
CA MET A 199 -16.39 8.35 12.79
C MET A 199 -17.25 9.53 13.25
N GLN A 200 -18.26 9.29 14.10
CA GLN A 200 -19.09 10.35 14.67
C GLN A 200 -18.26 11.24 15.62
N LEU A 201 -17.40 10.63 16.44
CA LEU A 201 -16.46 11.34 17.29
C LEU A 201 -15.53 12.23 16.46
N ALA A 202 -14.89 11.68 15.42
CA ALA A 202 -13.97 12.41 14.56
C ALA A 202 -14.65 13.66 13.97
N LYS A 203 -15.82 13.48 13.37
CA LYS A 203 -16.54 14.59 12.69
C LYS A 203 -17.26 15.55 13.64
N GLY A 204 -17.71 15.06 14.79
CA GLY A 204 -18.44 15.88 15.77
C GLY A 204 -17.53 16.75 16.61
N GLU A 205 -16.40 16.23 17.06
CA GLU A 205 -15.46 16.89 17.95
C GLU A 205 -14.21 17.43 17.24
N GLY A 206 -14.06 17.14 15.93
CA GLY A 206 -12.88 17.56 15.16
C GLY A 206 -11.60 16.81 15.51
N ILE A 207 -11.70 15.64 16.17
CA ILE A 207 -10.57 14.81 16.56
C ILE A 207 -10.12 13.97 15.37
N THR A 208 -8.82 13.98 15.05
CA THR A 208 -8.28 13.10 14.02
C THR A 208 -8.07 11.71 14.58
N VAL A 209 -8.68 10.70 13.94
CA VAL A 209 -8.65 9.32 14.45
C VAL A 209 -7.87 8.43 13.47
N PHE A 210 -6.82 7.79 13.99
CA PHE A 210 -6.13 6.71 13.29
C PHE A 210 -6.54 5.36 13.89
N VAL A 211 -6.96 4.45 13.03
CA VAL A 211 -7.40 3.12 13.44
C VAL A 211 -6.52 2.06 12.78
N ILE A 212 -5.92 1.21 13.58
CA ILE A 212 -5.15 0.07 13.07
C ILE A 212 -6.09 -1.11 12.84
N GLY A 213 -5.95 -1.73 11.65
CA GLY A 213 -6.66 -2.96 11.27
C GLY A 213 -5.72 -4.05 10.78
N HIS A 214 -5.99 -5.30 11.16
CA HIS A 214 -5.28 -6.45 10.63
C HIS A 214 -5.96 -6.97 9.36
N VAL A 215 -5.16 -7.30 8.34
CA VAL A 215 -5.62 -7.94 7.11
C VAL A 215 -5.23 -9.43 7.12
N ASN A 216 -6.04 -10.27 6.50
CA ASN A 216 -5.73 -11.68 6.31
C ASN A 216 -4.61 -11.86 5.28
N LYS A 217 -4.02 -13.07 5.19
CA LYS A 217 -2.96 -13.43 4.21
C LYS A 217 -3.36 -13.19 2.75
N GLU A 218 -4.64 -13.06 2.46
CA GLU A 218 -5.20 -12.74 1.13
C GLU A 218 -5.34 -11.23 0.87
N GLY A 219 -4.80 -10.37 1.76
CA GLY A 219 -4.85 -8.91 1.60
C GLY A 219 -6.23 -8.29 1.89
N SER A 220 -7.22 -9.08 2.32
CA SER A 220 -8.51 -8.57 2.79
C SER A 220 -8.46 -8.32 4.30
N ILE A 221 -9.03 -7.21 4.75
CA ILE A 221 -9.17 -6.94 6.20
C ILE A 221 -10.01 -8.08 6.79
N ALA A 222 -9.56 -8.64 7.94
CA ALA A 222 -10.36 -9.56 8.74
C ALA A 222 -11.54 -8.77 9.36
N GLY A 223 -12.66 -8.88 8.69
CA GLY A 223 -13.80 -7.97 8.86
C GLY A 223 -13.92 -7.11 7.59
N PRO A 224 -15.12 -6.87 7.12
CA PRO A 224 -15.41 -6.68 5.71
C PRO A 224 -14.79 -5.41 5.14
N LYS A 225 -14.62 -5.37 3.83
CA LYS A 225 -14.53 -4.18 2.96
C LYS A 225 -15.49 -3.03 3.34
N VAL A 226 -16.41 -3.28 4.26
CA VAL A 226 -17.32 -2.31 4.88
C VAL A 226 -16.57 -1.18 5.57
N LEU A 227 -15.42 -1.43 6.23
CA LEU A 227 -14.64 -0.37 6.86
C LEU A 227 -14.05 0.59 5.84
N GLU A 228 -13.59 0.10 4.70
CA GLU A 228 -13.04 0.93 3.64
C GLU A 228 -14.07 1.97 3.15
N HIS A 229 -15.35 1.61 3.14
CA HIS A 229 -16.42 2.53 2.73
C HIS A 229 -16.77 3.55 3.80
N MET A 230 -16.57 3.22 5.07
CA MET A 230 -16.93 4.08 6.21
C MET A 230 -15.88 5.16 6.49
N VAL A 231 -14.59 4.83 6.38
CA VAL A 231 -13.49 5.73 6.71
C VAL A 231 -13.19 6.72 5.59
N ASP A 232 -12.50 7.81 5.89
CA ASP A 232 -12.15 8.85 4.93
C ASP A 232 -10.88 8.50 4.14
N CYS A 233 -9.91 7.86 4.80
CA CYS A 233 -8.66 7.41 4.19
C CYS A 233 -8.35 5.96 4.59
N VAL A 234 -7.86 5.17 3.65
CA VAL A 234 -7.39 3.78 3.87
C VAL A 234 -5.97 3.68 3.39
N LEU A 235 -5.07 3.35 4.29
CA LEU A 235 -3.67 3.12 4.03
C LEU A 235 -3.35 1.65 4.23
N TYR A 236 -2.62 1.04 3.29
CA TYR A 236 -2.13 -0.32 3.42
C TYR A 236 -0.62 -0.37 3.49
N PHE A 237 -0.12 -1.08 4.49
CA PHE A 237 1.26 -1.52 4.50
C PHE A 237 1.41 -2.79 3.66
N GLU A 238 2.27 -2.70 2.66
CA GLU A 238 2.68 -3.79 1.79
C GLU A 238 4.15 -4.14 2.04
N GLY A 239 4.52 -5.39 1.80
CA GLY A 239 5.87 -5.93 1.96
C GLY A 239 5.88 -7.24 2.73
N GLU A 240 6.96 -7.99 2.56
CA GLU A 240 7.15 -9.26 3.25
C GLU A 240 7.95 -9.07 4.56
N ALA A 241 7.64 -9.86 5.58
CA ALA A 241 8.22 -9.70 6.91
C ALA A 241 9.76 -9.84 6.93
N HIS A 242 10.33 -10.57 5.97
CA HIS A 242 11.78 -10.76 5.83
C HIS A 242 12.49 -9.69 4.99
N MET A 243 11.75 -8.81 4.33
CA MET A 243 12.34 -7.68 3.62
C MET A 243 12.53 -6.50 4.56
N SER A 244 13.59 -5.72 4.33
CA SER A 244 13.86 -4.51 5.13
C SER A 244 12.88 -3.38 4.81
N TYR A 245 12.32 -3.36 3.60
CA TYR A 245 11.49 -2.26 3.12
C TYR A 245 9.99 -2.53 3.27
N ARG A 246 9.25 -1.44 3.47
CA ARG A 246 7.81 -1.40 3.60
C ARG A 246 7.27 -0.30 2.72
N ILE A 247 6.25 -0.62 1.94
CA ILE A 247 5.53 0.35 1.11
C ILE A 247 4.21 0.66 1.79
N LEU A 248 3.91 1.93 1.95
CA LEU A 248 2.63 2.42 2.40
C LEU A 248 1.87 2.99 1.21
N ARG A 249 0.69 2.46 0.94
CA ARG A 249 -0.14 2.85 -0.20
C ARG A 249 -1.52 3.31 0.25
N ALA A 250 -2.03 4.37 -0.35
CA ALA A 250 -3.42 4.78 -0.18
C ALA A 250 -4.34 3.95 -1.09
N ALA A 251 -5.21 3.11 -0.51
CA ALA A 251 -6.27 2.42 -1.26
C ALA A 251 -7.50 3.32 -1.44
N LYS A 252 -7.70 4.26 -0.51
CA LYS A 252 -8.76 5.27 -0.56
C LYS A 252 -8.25 6.54 0.12
N ASN A 253 -8.49 7.69 -0.48
CA ASN A 253 -8.23 8.98 0.14
C ASN A 253 -9.24 10.02 -0.36
N ARG A 254 -10.10 10.53 0.54
CA ARG A 254 -11.08 11.57 0.19
C ARG A 254 -10.45 12.95 0.07
N PHE A 255 -9.25 13.11 0.60
CA PHE A 255 -8.55 14.38 0.75
C PHE A 255 -7.35 14.52 -0.19
N GLY A 256 -7.04 13.48 -0.96
CA GLY A 256 -5.88 13.47 -1.84
C GLY A 256 -5.91 12.35 -2.86
N ALA A 257 -4.84 12.25 -3.62
CA ALA A 257 -4.66 11.20 -4.61
C ALA A 257 -4.43 9.82 -3.93
N THR A 258 -4.88 8.75 -4.58
CA THR A 258 -4.67 7.37 -4.10
C THR A 258 -3.50 6.68 -4.77
N ASN A 259 -2.80 7.38 -5.64
CA ASN A 259 -1.69 6.87 -6.43
C ASN A 259 -0.32 7.31 -5.91
N GLU A 260 -0.26 7.82 -4.67
CA GLU A 260 1.01 8.11 -3.99
C GLU A 260 1.41 6.93 -3.10
N ILE A 261 2.72 6.71 -2.99
CA ILE A 261 3.31 5.75 -2.07
C ILE A 261 4.30 6.41 -1.13
N GLY A 262 4.39 5.85 0.09
CA GLY A 262 5.45 6.11 1.05
C GLY A 262 6.36 4.89 1.19
N VAL A 263 7.65 5.10 1.22
CA VAL A 263 8.62 4.01 1.36
C VAL A 263 9.38 4.16 2.67
N PHE A 264 9.41 3.07 3.43
CA PHE A 264 10.06 3.01 4.74
C PHE A 264 11.01 1.81 4.80
N GLU A 265 12.08 1.97 5.54
CA GLU A 265 12.98 0.88 5.91
C GLU A 265 12.76 0.51 7.38
N MET A 266 12.61 -0.80 7.65
CA MET A 266 12.51 -1.30 9.03
C MET A 266 13.91 -1.50 9.59
N ARG A 267 14.26 -0.72 10.61
CA ARG A 267 15.52 -0.79 11.34
C ARG A 267 15.31 -1.13 12.81
N SER A 268 16.38 -1.27 13.56
CA SER A 268 16.33 -1.50 15.03
C SER A 268 15.62 -0.38 15.79
N GLU A 269 15.80 0.86 15.35
CA GLU A 269 15.20 2.07 15.90
C GLU A 269 13.78 2.33 15.40
N GLY A 270 13.23 1.49 14.53
CA GLY A 270 11.88 1.61 13.99
C GLY A 270 11.84 1.78 12.47
N LEU A 271 10.80 2.43 11.98
CA LEU A 271 10.62 2.76 10.56
C LEU A 271 11.36 4.06 10.23
N VAL A 272 12.23 3.98 9.25
CA VAL A 272 13.00 5.10 8.71
C VAL A 272 12.48 5.41 7.31
N GLU A 273 12.22 6.67 7.03
CA GLU A 273 11.75 7.12 5.72
C GLU A 273 12.83 6.93 4.65
N VAL A 274 12.41 6.51 3.46
CA VAL A 274 13.29 6.36 2.29
C VAL A 274 12.89 7.40 1.24
N PRO A 275 13.47 8.61 1.29
CA PRO A 275 13.11 9.68 0.36
C PRO A 275 13.48 9.37 -1.10
N ASN A 276 14.47 8.50 -1.31
CA ASN A 276 14.93 8.08 -2.63
C ASN A 276 14.96 6.56 -2.77
N PRO A 277 13.81 5.91 -3.05
CA PRO A 277 13.76 4.46 -3.22
C PRO A 277 14.62 3.94 -4.37
N SER A 278 14.74 4.70 -5.46
CA SER A 278 15.54 4.31 -6.62
C SER A 278 17.01 4.16 -6.30
N GLU A 279 17.60 5.12 -5.57
CA GLU A 279 19.01 5.06 -5.13
C GLU A 279 19.27 3.85 -4.24
N MET A 280 18.34 3.60 -3.34
CA MET A 280 18.40 2.46 -2.43
C MET A 280 18.34 1.13 -3.19
N LEU A 281 17.38 0.98 -4.12
CA LEU A 281 17.19 -0.25 -4.90
C LEU A 281 18.34 -0.55 -5.85
N LEU A 282 19.09 0.47 -6.26
CA LEU A 282 20.27 0.32 -7.10
C LEU A 282 21.56 0.21 -6.28
N SER A 283 21.50 0.34 -4.96
CA SER A 283 22.68 0.22 -4.09
C SER A 283 23.24 -1.21 -4.15
N GLY A 284 24.58 -1.32 -4.28
CA GLY A 284 25.26 -2.62 -4.38
C GLY A 284 25.14 -3.32 -5.74
N ARG A 285 24.64 -2.63 -6.77
CA ARG A 285 24.65 -3.14 -8.15
C ARG A 285 26.08 -3.46 -8.57
N PRO A 286 26.34 -4.67 -9.08
CA PRO A 286 27.68 -5.02 -9.57
C PRO A 286 27.96 -4.29 -10.89
N ASP A 287 29.19 -3.84 -11.04
CA ASP A 287 29.66 -3.26 -12.29
C ASP A 287 29.87 -4.35 -13.35
N ASP A 288 29.48 -4.07 -14.57
CA ASP A 288 29.71 -4.90 -15.77
C ASP A 288 29.29 -6.37 -15.62
N ALA A 289 28.22 -6.65 -14.87
CA ALA A 289 27.69 -7.99 -14.72
C ALA A 289 26.71 -8.33 -15.86
N PRO A 290 26.90 -9.44 -16.59
CA PRO A 290 25.92 -9.93 -17.56
C PRO A 290 24.61 -10.29 -16.86
N GLY A 291 23.50 -10.10 -17.58
CA GLY A 291 22.18 -10.47 -17.09
C GLY A 291 21.49 -9.40 -16.25
N THR A 292 21.96 -8.17 -16.22
CA THR A 292 21.31 -7.08 -15.49
C THR A 292 20.87 -5.98 -16.42
N CYS A 293 19.71 -5.39 -16.16
CA CYS A 293 19.23 -4.20 -16.86
C CYS A 293 18.38 -3.35 -15.91
N VAL A 294 18.56 -2.02 -15.93
CA VAL A 294 17.75 -1.10 -15.14
C VAL A 294 16.57 -0.60 -15.97
N THR A 295 15.44 -0.52 -15.32
CA THR A 295 14.21 0.07 -15.85
C THR A 295 13.67 1.13 -14.90
N CYS A 296 12.69 1.91 -15.38
CA CYS A 296 11.92 2.80 -14.53
C CYS A 296 10.45 2.41 -14.55
N VAL A 297 9.93 2.04 -13.39
CA VAL A 297 8.53 1.69 -13.18
C VAL A 297 7.79 2.83 -12.49
N MET A 298 6.46 2.90 -12.66
CA MET A 298 5.63 3.85 -11.94
C MET A 298 4.97 3.16 -10.75
N GLU A 299 5.36 3.57 -9.57
CA GLU A 299 4.66 3.23 -8.35
C GLU A 299 3.67 4.36 -7.99
N GLY A 300 2.45 4.23 -8.50
CA GLY A 300 1.49 5.31 -8.48
C GLY A 300 1.87 6.45 -9.43
N GLN A 301 2.18 7.62 -8.90
CA GLN A 301 2.74 8.75 -9.68
C GLN A 301 4.26 8.88 -9.53
N ARG A 302 4.88 8.05 -8.72
CA ARG A 302 6.30 8.13 -8.43
C ARG A 302 7.09 7.24 -9.40
N PRO A 303 7.99 7.80 -10.21
CA PRO A 303 8.94 6.98 -10.97
C PRO A 303 9.96 6.37 -10.01
N VAL A 304 10.20 5.07 -10.15
CA VAL A 304 11.14 4.31 -9.32
C VAL A 304 12.00 3.47 -10.24
N LEU A 305 13.32 3.54 -10.09
CA LEU A 305 14.24 2.68 -10.82
C LEU A 305 14.29 1.30 -10.15
N ALA A 306 14.25 0.28 -10.98
CA ALA A 306 14.34 -1.11 -10.57
C ALA A 306 15.37 -1.85 -11.41
N GLU A 307 16.18 -2.69 -10.76
CA GLU A 307 17.11 -3.59 -11.43
C GLU A 307 16.42 -4.92 -11.70
N VAL A 308 16.37 -5.30 -12.96
CA VAL A 308 15.91 -6.61 -13.42
C VAL A 308 17.15 -7.47 -13.68
N GLN A 309 17.24 -8.59 -12.98
CA GLN A 309 18.30 -9.58 -13.15
C GLN A 309 17.75 -10.83 -13.83
N ALA A 310 18.48 -11.37 -14.78
CA ALA A 310 18.18 -12.61 -15.46
C ALA A 310 19.39 -13.54 -15.45
N LEU A 311 19.16 -14.81 -15.20
CA LEU A 311 20.15 -15.86 -15.34
C LEU A 311 19.61 -16.96 -16.26
N LEU A 312 20.32 -17.19 -17.36
CA LEU A 312 20.08 -18.31 -18.25
C LEU A 312 21.23 -19.31 -18.15
N ALA A 313 20.89 -20.57 -17.91
CA ALA A 313 21.84 -21.68 -17.87
C ALA A 313 21.35 -22.81 -18.76
N PRO A 314 22.23 -23.60 -19.40
CA PRO A 314 21.79 -24.78 -20.13
C PRO A 314 20.95 -25.70 -19.26
N ALA A 315 19.77 -26.13 -19.74
CA ALA A 315 18.90 -27.02 -18.99
C ALA A 315 19.56 -28.37 -18.78
N ALA A 316 19.68 -28.79 -17.51
CA ALA A 316 20.22 -30.09 -17.16
C ALA A 316 19.23 -31.25 -17.41
N GLN A 317 17.97 -30.96 -17.67
CA GLN A 317 16.88 -31.91 -17.88
C GLN A 317 16.14 -31.60 -19.19
N SER A 318 15.34 -32.55 -19.66
CA SER A 318 14.55 -32.39 -20.89
C SER A 318 13.46 -31.31 -20.80
N VAL A 319 13.13 -30.86 -19.59
CA VAL A 319 12.17 -29.77 -19.35
C VAL A 319 12.90 -28.62 -18.68
N SER A 320 12.94 -27.46 -19.36
CA SER A 320 13.56 -26.24 -18.86
C SER A 320 12.76 -25.68 -17.68
N ARG A 321 13.46 -25.31 -16.60
CA ARG A 321 12.88 -24.65 -15.43
C ARG A 321 12.77 -23.14 -15.70
N ARG A 322 11.68 -22.55 -15.25
CA ARG A 322 11.47 -21.10 -15.29
C ARG A 322 11.03 -20.65 -13.91
N THR A 323 11.69 -19.64 -13.40
CA THR A 323 11.36 -19.03 -12.09
C THR A 323 11.39 -17.53 -12.26
N SER A 324 10.40 -16.87 -11.70
CA SER A 324 10.31 -15.41 -11.70
C SER A 324 9.98 -14.93 -10.28
N ASN A 325 10.69 -13.93 -9.82
CA ASN A 325 10.49 -13.28 -8.54
C ASN A 325 10.41 -11.76 -8.77
N GLY A 326 9.32 -11.14 -8.28
CA GLY A 326 9.08 -9.71 -8.52
C GLY A 326 8.69 -9.34 -9.95
N PHE A 327 8.49 -10.34 -10.83
CA PHE A 327 8.02 -10.16 -12.21
C PHE A 327 7.01 -11.26 -12.55
N ASP A 328 5.93 -10.96 -13.29
CA ASP A 328 4.90 -11.96 -13.61
C ASP A 328 5.47 -13.13 -14.41
N TYR A 329 5.22 -14.35 -13.94
CA TYR A 329 5.72 -15.58 -14.55
C TYR A 329 5.26 -15.77 -16.00
N ASN A 330 3.97 -15.50 -16.28
CA ASN A 330 3.41 -15.68 -17.62
C ASN A 330 3.99 -14.64 -18.58
N ARG A 331 4.17 -13.39 -18.07
CA ARG A 331 4.80 -12.33 -18.85
C ARG A 331 6.25 -12.68 -19.18
N ALA A 332 7.04 -13.15 -18.21
CA ALA A 332 8.40 -13.61 -18.42
C ALA A 332 8.47 -14.73 -19.48
N ALA A 333 7.57 -15.71 -19.41
CA ALA A 333 7.50 -16.80 -20.37
C ALA A 333 7.15 -16.33 -21.80
N MET A 334 6.26 -15.34 -21.92
CA MET A 334 5.95 -14.72 -23.22
C MET A 334 7.14 -13.95 -23.79
N LEU A 335 7.83 -13.15 -22.98
CA LEU A 335 9.01 -12.40 -23.40
C LEU A 335 10.14 -13.31 -23.86
N MET A 336 10.36 -14.44 -23.19
CA MET A 336 11.31 -15.46 -23.65
C MET A 336 10.94 -16.03 -25.03
N ALA A 337 9.66 -16.34 -25.28
CA ALA A 337 9.19 -16.82 -26.57
C ALA A 337 9.38 -15.77 -27.70
N VAL A 338 9.13 -14.49 -27.37
CA VAL A 338 9.39 -13.37 -28.29
C VAL A 338 10.89 -13.22 -28.55
N LEU A 339 11.73 -13.28 -27.51
CA LEU A 339 13.19 -13.21 -27.64
C LEU A 339 13.72 -14.32 -28.54
N GLU A 340 13.23 -15.54 -28.39
CA GLU A 340 13.63 -16.66 -29.25
C GLU A 340 13.19 -16.45 -30.70
N LYS A 341 11.92 -16.12 -30.91
CA LYS A 341 11.36 -16.06 -32.27
C LYS A 341 11.74 -14.80 -33.04
N ARG A 342 11.96 -13.68 -32.35
CA ARG A 342 12.18 -12.33 -32.92
C ARG A 342 13.58 -11.79 -32.66
N GLY A 343 14.18 -12.17 -31.52
CA GLY A 343 15.56 -11.83 -31.16
C GLY A 343 16.60 -12.82 -31.71
N ALA A 344 16.17 -13.96 -32.28
CA ALA A 344 16.99 -15.04 -32.80
C ALA A 344 17.96 -15.67 -31.76
N LEU A 345 17.64 -15.63 -30.49
CA LEU A 345 18.38 -16.25 -29.37
C LEU A 345 17.68 -17.55 -28.96
N LYS A 346 18.35 -18.69 -29.00
CA LYS A 346 17.78 -20.01 -28.71
C LYS A 346 17.65 -20.24 -27.18
N VAL A 347 16.76 -19.51 -26.50
CA VAL A 347 16.62 -19.55 -25.06
C VAL A 347 15.68 -20.64 -24.53
N SER A 348 14.93 -21.35 -25.38
CA SER A 348 14.01 -22.41 -24.99
C SER A 348 14.68 -23.61 -24.35
N GLY A 349 15.93 -23.89 -24.71
CA GLY A 349 16.76 -24.97 -24.13
C GLY A 349 17.49 -24.58 -22.83
N CYS A 350 17.20 -23.41 -22.26
CA CYS A 350 17.84 -22.92 -21.05
C CYS A 350 16.87 -22.94 -19.88
N ASP A 351 17.38 -23.24 -18.69
CA ASP A 351 16.75 -22.84 -17.43
C ASP A 351 16.84 -21.33 -17.32
N ALA A 352 15.75 -20.69 -16.92
CA ALA A 352 15.67 -19.23 -16.84
C ALA A 352 15.18 -18.78 -15.48
N PHE A 353 15.91 -17.86 -14.88
CA PHE A 353 15.59 -17.22 -13.62
C PHE A 353 15.53 -15.72 -13.85
N LEU A 354 14.42 -15.10 -13.45
CA LEU A 354 14.22 -13.66 -13.50
C LEU A 354 13.97 -13.15 -12.08
N ASN A 355 14.65 -12.09 -11.68
CA ASN A 355 14.52 -11.52 -10.36
C ASN A 355 14.53 -9.99 -10.43
N VAL A 356 13.63 -9.35 -9.70
CA VAL A 356 13.65 -7.90 -9.48
C VAL A 356 14.27 -7.65 -8.11
N ILE A 357 15.34 -6.84 -8.10
CA ILE A 357 16.08 -6.55 -6.88
C ILE A 357 15.26 -5.66 -5.94
N GLY A 358 15.45 -5.84 -4.63
CA GLY A 358 14.78 -5.04 -3.59
C GLY A 358 13.35 -5.47 -3.27
N GLY A 359 12.85 -6.56 -3.89
CA GLY A 359 11.52 -7.12 -3.58
C GLY A 359 10.34 -6.32 -4.11
N LEU A 360 10.58 -5.44 -5.07
CA LEU A 360 9.50 -4.81 -5.84
C LEU A 360 8.78 -5.84 -6.70
N SER A 361 7.45 -5.77 -6.75
CA SER A 361 6.66 -6.45 -7.78
C SER A 361 6.48 -5.52 -8.96
N VAL A 362 7.00 -5.91 -10.10
CA VAL A 362 6.92 -5.14 -11.34
C VAL A 362 5.82 -5.74 -12.21
N ASP A 363 4.65 -5.13 -12.16
CA ASP A 363 3.45 -5.63 -12.85
C ASP A 363 3.14 -4.83 -14.13
N GLU A 364 3.93 -3.81 -14.45
CA GLU A 364 3.69 -2.95 -15.61
C GLU A 364 4.53 -3.31 -16.83
N PRO A 365 3.96 -3.17 -18.05
CA PRO A 365 4.64 -3.50 -19.30
C PRO A 365 5.89 -2.67 -19.61
N ALA A 366 6.07 -1.53 -18.94
CA ALA A 366 7.24 -0.66 -19.14
C ALA A 366 8.59 -1.35 -18.88
N ALA A 367 8.59 -2.39 -18.05
CA ALA A 367 9.79 -3.15 -17.71
C ALA A 367 10.10 -4.31 -18.69
N ASP A 368 9.23 -4.59 -19.65
CA ASP A 368 9.43 -5.70 -20.59
C ASP A 368 10.74 -5.62 -21.35
N LEU A 369 11.06 -4.42 -21.84
CA LEU A 369 12.30 -4.21 -22.59
C LEU A 369 13.53 -4.52 -21.75
N ALA A 370 13.54 -4.06 -20.50
CA ALA A 370 14.65 -4.36 -19.59
C ALA A 370 14.77 -5.85 -19.29
N ALA A 371 13.63 -6.53 -19.08
CA ALA A 371 13.62 -7.99 -18.88
C ALA A 371 14.15 -8.75 -20.11
N VAL A 372 13.75 -8.35 -21.32
CA VAL A 372 14.26 -8.94 -22.58
C VAL A 372 15.76 -8.70 -22.73
N LEU A 373 16.23 -7.48 -22.42
CA LEU A 373 17.65 -7.13 -22.53
C LEU A 373 18.49 -7.85 -21.47
N ALA A 374 17.99 -7.99 -20.24
CA ALA A 374 18.65 -8.77 -19.18
C ALA A 374 18.77 -10.25 -19.57
N LEU A 375 17.69 -10.86 -20.08
CA LEU A 375 17.71 -12.23 -20.60
C LEU A 375 18.72 -12.41 -21.75
N ALA A 376 18.74 -11.48 -22.69
CA ALA A 376 19.68 -11.51 -23.81
C ALA A 376 21.14 -11.32 -23.36
N SER A 377 21.37 -10.39 -22.42
CA SER A 377 22.68 -10.13 -21.82
C SER A 377 23.23 -11.39 -21.13
N SER A 378 22.39 -12.06 -20.32
CA SER A 378 22.75 -13.32 -19.68
C SER A 378 23.04 -14.44 -20.69
N TYR A 379 22.22 -14.58 -21.76
CA TYR A 379 22.42 -15.62 -22.79
C TYR A 379 23.70 -15.41 -23.58
N LEU A 380 24.05 -14.15 -23.87
CA LEU A 380 25.23 -13.77 -24.64
C LEU A 380 26.50 -13.66 -23.80
N ASP A 381 26.35 -13.73 -22.47
CA ASP A 381 27.40 -13.46 -21.49
C ASP A 381 28.09 -12.10 -21.73
N LYS A 382 27.30 -11.07 -22.01
CA LYS A 382 27.74 -9.70 -22.28
C LYS A 382 27.01 -8.72 -21.39
N PRO A 383 27.73 -7.90 -20.62
CA PRO A 383 27.10 -6.88 -19.79
C PRO A 383 26.41 -5.81 -20.62
N ILE A 384 25.37 -5.20 -20.03
CA ILE A 384 24.80 -3.94 -20.49
C ILE A 384 25.53 -2.84 -19.70
N GLY A 385 25.94 -1.78 -20.39
CA GLY A 385 26.70 -0.69 -19.76
C GLY A 385 26.02 -0.16 -18.48
N ASN A 386 26.83 0.16 -17.47
CA ASN A 386 26.34 0.53 -16.14
C ASN A 386 25.44 1.79 -16.12
N HIS A 387 25.59 2.68 -17.09
CA HIS A 387 24.82 3.90 -17.24
C HIS A 387 23.70 3.79 -18.28
N VAL A 388 23.28 2.54 -18.61
CA VAL A 388 22.21 2.28 -19.57
C VAL A 388 20.95 1.79 -18.84
N ALA A 389 19.83 2.43 -19.12
CA ALA A 389 18.50 1.99 -18.71
C ALA A 389 17.65 1.63 -19.95
N ALA A 390 16.60 0.84 -19.75
CA ALA A 390 15.69 0.45 -20.82
C ALA A 390 14.24 0.52 -20.35
N ILE A 391 13.39 1.17 -21.14
CA ILE A 391 11.98 1.37 -20.83
C ILE A 391 11.16 1.10 -22.08
N GLY A 392 10.16 0.22 -21.98
CA GLY A 392 9.27 -0.04 -23.12
C GLY A 392 8.47 -1.32 -22.98
N GLU A 393 7.27 -1.33 -23.55
CA GLU A 393 6.45 -2.53 -23.68
C GLU A 393 6.91 -3.34 -24.90
N VAL A 394 6.92 -4.66 -24.75
CA VAL A 394 7.27 -5.60 -25.84
C VAL A 394 6.02 -6.36 -26.30
N GLY A 395 5.65 -6.18 -27.56
CA GLY A 395 4.55 -6.93 -28.16
C GLY A 395 4.98 -8.31 -28.67
N LEU A 396 4.01 -9.20 -28.91
CA LEU A 396 4.25 -10.58 -29.36
C LEU A 396 4.88 -10.68 -30.76
N THR A 397 4.80 -9.63 -31.58
CA THR A 397 5.47 -9.59 -32.87
C THR A 397 6.91 -9.06 -32.78
N GLY A 398 7.35 -8.71 -31.57
CA GLY A 398 8.68 -8.17 -31.28
C GLY A 398 8.77 -6.64 -31.41
N GLU A 399 7.65 -5.97 -31.68
CA GLU A 399 7.58 -4.52 -31.71
C GLU A 399 7.73 -3.91 -30.33
N LEU A 400 8.31 -2.73 -30.26
CA LEU A 400 8.37 -1.92 -29.05
C LEU A 400 7.27 -0.87 -29.06
N ARG A 401 6.56 -0.74 -27.94
CA ARG A 401 5.46 0.19 -27.74
C ARG A 401 5.78 1.20 -26.66
N SER A 402 5.36 2.43 -26.90
CA SER A 402 5.49 3.52 -25.94
C SER A 402 4.66 3.25 -24.68
N VAL A 403 5.18 3.72 -23.55
CA VAL A 403 4.56 3.60 -22.23
C VAL A 403 4.11 4.96 -21.71
N ASN A 404 3.21 4.94 -20.74
CA ASN A 404 2.74 6.16 -20.09
C ASN A 404 3.85 6.80 -19.23
N HIS A 405 3.75 8.10 -18.99
CA HIS A 405 4.67 8.86 -18.11
C HIS A 405 6.15 8.77 -18.51
N LEU A 406 6.42 8.62 -19.82
CA LEU A 406 7.79 8.41 -20.28
C LEU A 406 8.71 9.60 -19.93
N SER A 407 8.20 10.85 -19.94
CA SER A 407 8.99 12.03 -19.58
C SER A 407 9.44 12.02 -18.11
N GLU A 408 8.53 11.63 -17.20
CA GLU A 408 8.79 11.50 -15.77
C GLU A 408 9.80 10.40 -15.50
N ARG A 409 9.66 9.26 -16.17
CA ARG A 409 10.61 8.14 -16.08
C ARG A 409 12.00 8.53 -16.56
N LEU A 410 12.11 9.22 -17.69
CA LEU A 410 13.38 9.69 -18.22
C LEU A 410 14.04 10.72 -17.29
N SER A 411 13.25 11.57 -16.66
CA SER A 411 13.75 12.52 -15.66
C SER A 411 14.36 11.81 -14.45
N GLU A 412 13.72 10.73 -13.97
CA GLU A 412 14.23 9.94 -12.87
C GLU A 412 15.49 9.14 -13.26
N VAL A 413 15.51 8.54 -14.45
CA VAL A 413 16.70 7.88 -15.03
C VAL A 413 17.89 8.83 -15.06
N HIS A 414 17.69 10.04 -15.58
CA HIS A 414 18.74 11.05 -15.63
C HIS A 414 19.18 11.54 -14.25
N ARG A 415 18.22 11.77 -13.34
CA ARG A 415 18.50 12.22 -11.97
C ARG A 415 19.44 11.27 -11.21
N LEU A 416 19.39 9.99 -11.53
CA LEU A 416 20.23 8.96 -10.89
C LEU A 416 21.51 8.64 -11.66
N GLY A 417 21.90 9.51 -12.60
CA GLY A 417 23.21 9.46 -13.26
C GLY A 417 23.29 8.48 -14.44
N PHE A 418 22.15 7.99 -14.95
CA PHE A 418 22.16 7.25 -16.21
C PHE A 418 22.36 8.20 -17.39
N GLU A 419 23.18 7.79 -18.32
CA GLU A 419 23.60 8.61 -19.48
C GLU A 419 22.85 8.19 -20.75
N THR A 420 22.34 6.95 -20.79
CA THR A 420 21.66 6.40 -21.95
C THR A 420 20.36 5.70 -21.54
N CYS A 421 19.31 5.92 -22.31
CA CYS A 421 18.07 5.18 -22.16
C CYS A 421 17.58 4.61 -23.50
N ILE A 422 17.34 3.30 -23.54
CA ILE A 422 16.76 2.60 -24.70
C ILE A 422 15.25 2.69 -24.58
N ILE A 423 14.57 3.26 -25.56
CA ILE A 423 13.13 3.48 -25.57
C ILE A 423 12.50 3.06 -26.90
N PRO A 424 11.17 2.80 -26.91
CA PRO A 424 10.43 2.63 -28.16
C PRO A 424 10.49 3.90 -28.99
N LYS A 425 10.58 3.75 -30.32
CA LYS A 425 10.59 4.87 -31.25
C LYS A 425 9.37 5.77 -31.04
N GLN A 426 9.65 7.05 -30.85
CA GLN A 426 8.62 8.06 -30.59
C GLN A 426 8.14 8.73 -31.89
N ARG A 427 6.89 9.19 -31.88
CA ARG A 427 6.41 10.12 -32.93
C ARG A 427 7.09 11.47 -32.73
N LYS A 428 7.45 12.13 -33.84
CA LYS A 428 8.18 13.40 -33.80
C LYS A 428 7.56 14.40 -32.80
N ASN A 429 8.40 14.99 -31.95
CA ASN A 429 8.09 16.07 -30.98
C ASN A 429 7.24 15.70 -29.74
N GLN A 430 7.07 14.42 -29.37
CA GLN A 430 6.27 14.06 -28.19
C GLN A 430 7.05 14.02 -26.86
N ILE A 431 8.37 13.84 -26.90
CA ILE A 431 9.19 13.70 -25.70
C ILE A 431 10.42 14.60 -25.77
N ARG A 432 10.67 15.32 -24.71
CA ARG A 432 11.94 16.04 -24.50
C ARG A 432 12.79 15.22 -23.52
N ALA A 433 13.92 14.72 -24.01
CA ALA A 433 14.92 14.14 -23.12
C ALA A 433 15.47 15.22 -22.18
N PRO A 434 15.76 14.88 -20.91
CA PRO A 434 16.59 15.72 -20.07
C PRO A 434 17.94 16.01 -20.74
N GLN A 435 18.46 17.22 -20.52
CA GLN A 435 19.76 17.60 -21.08
C GLN A 435 20.86 16.68 -20.47
N GLY A 436 21.59 15.97 -21.29
CA GLY A 436 22.63 15.03 -20.84
C GLY A 436 22.23 13.55 -20.91
N LEU A 437 20.94 13.22 -21.16
CA LEU A 437 20.49 11.86 -21.37
C LEU A 437 20.38 11.55 -22.87
N ALA A 438 21.17 10.58 -23.36
CA ALA A 438 21.09 10.08 -24.73
C ALA A 438 19.92 9.09 -24.86
N LEU A 439 19.05 9.28 -25.85
CA LEU A 439 17.98 8.33 -26.15
C LEU A 439 18.34 7.45 -27.35
N ILE A 440 18.28 6.14 -27.16
CA ILE A 440 18.37 5.16 -28.26
C ILE A 440 16.96 4.71 -28.55
N GLU A 441 16.42 5.16 -29.69
CA GLU A 441 15.09 4.76 -30.14
C GLU A 441 15.16 3.47 -30.94
N ALA A 442 14.33 2.48 -30.57
CA ALA A 442 14.20 1.22 -31.27
C ALA A 442 12.74 0.89 -31.63
N CYS A 443 12.49 0.35 -32.83
CA CYS A 443 11.16 -0.05 -33.28
C CYS A 443 10.79 -1.46 -32.81
N ASN A 444 11.80 -2.30 -32.58
CA ASN A 444 11.65 -3.72 -32.24
C ASN A 444 12.82 -4.22 -31.39
N ILE A 445 12.66 -5.42 -30.83
CA ILE A 445 13.68 -6.02 -29.96
C ILE A 445 15.01 -6.28 -30.68
N ALA A 446 15.00 -6.56 -31.99
CA ALA A 446 16.24 -6.80 -32.72
C ALA A 446 17.09 -5.53 -32.88
N GLU A 447 16.45 -4.36 -32.97
CA GLU A 447 17.14 -3.06 -32.94
C GLU A 447 17.69 -2.76 -31.52
N ALA A 448 16.88 -3.00 -30.45
CA ALA A 448 17.32 -2.81 -29.09
C ALA A 448 18.49 -3.73 -28.70
N LEU A 449 18.47 -5.00 -29.14
CA LEU A 449 19.57 -5.94 -28.93
C LEU A 449 20.87 -5.49 -29.60
N ARG A 450 20.80 -4.90 -30.80
CA ARG A 450 21.99 -4.34 -31.49
C ARG A 450 22.58 -3.16 -30.71
N ALA A 451 21.72 -2.36 -30.09
CA ALA A 451 22.17 -1.22 -29.31
C ALA A 451 23.04 -1.62 -28.11
N ILE A 452 22.69 -2.70 -27.40
CA ILE A 452 23.48 -3.16 -26.24
C ILE A 452 24.77 -3.91 -26.64
N VAL A 453 24.88 -4.43 -27.85
CA VAL A 453 26.09 -5.11 -28.32
C VAL A 453 27.14 -4.09 -28.80
N GLN A 454 26.71 -2.89 -29.18
CA GLN A 454 27.56 -1.82 -29.71
C GLN A 454 27.96 -0.77 -28.64
N ALA A 455 27.24 -0.76 -27.48
CA ALA A 455 27.55 0.09 -26.33
C ALA A 455 28.52 -0.61 -25.39
#